data_63539aca80d70b2fa9a31d426790215c
#
_entry.id   63539aca80d70b2fa9a31d426790215c
#
_cell.length_a   1.000
_cell.length_b   1.000
_cell.length_c   1.000
_cell.angle_alpha   90.00
_cell.angle_beta   90.00
_cell.angle_gamma   90.00
#
_symmetry.space_group_name_H-M   'P 1'
#
loop_
_entity.id
_entity.type
_entity.pdbx_description
1 polymer ?
#
loop_
_entity_poly.entity_id
_entity_poly.type
_entity_poly.pdbx_seq_one_letter_code
_entity_poly.pdbx_strand_id
1 'polypeptide(L)'
;MSNLIYMLLTVFVTFSSYEGQFDVYETNFHPVHVSFTNIEFIEEKKEFQILFKIFADDFDLILKKKYDVYLNLENGKKPNGYEKIVTKYILEHFKIVIDNKNLTASKLRFLNLEFKEKAVWLHYIYKFKGQSDHFELWNSLMTDLYLDQTNLLIFNYYSFQKAIRFTNDKTKEVLSVK
;
A
#
# COMPACT_ATOMS: atom_id res chain seq x y z
N MET A 1 -56.93 -51.08 -17.35
CA MET A 1 -56.38 -49.94 -16.50
C MET A 1 -54.95 -50.22 -16.01
N SER A 2 -54.10 -50.83 -16.82
CA SER A 2 -52.73 -51.24 -16.47
C SER A 2 -51.62 -50.51 -17.19
N ASN A 3 -51.90 -49.78 -18.26
CA ASN A 3 -50.84 -49.18 -19.12
C ASN A 3 -50.56 -47.68 -18.81
N LEU A 4 -51.33 -47.06 -17.91
CA LEU A 4 -51.16 -45.64 -17.58
C LEU A 4 -50.16 -45.39 -16.44
N ILE A 5 -49.87 -46.43 -15.65
CA ILE A 5 -48.99 -46.33 -14.47
C ILE A 5 -47.50 -46.45 -14.88
N TYR A 6 -47.19 -47.14 -15.98
CA TYR A 6 -45.82 -47.30 -16.47
C TYR A 6 -45.30 -46.07 -17.23
N MET A 7 -46.17 -45.21 -17.71
CA MET A 7 -45.76 -44.00 -18.45
C MET A 7 -45.38 -42.82 -17.53
N LEU A 8 -45.75 -42.89 -16.24
CA LEU A 8 -45.42 -41.84 -15.26
C LEU A 8 -44.09 -42.10 -14.50
N LEU A 9 -43.48 -43.29 -14.67
CA LEU A 9 -42.27 -43.69 -13.98
C LEU A 9 -40.98 -43.45 -14.78
N THR A 10 -41.07 -43.09 -16.05
CA THR A 10 -39.89 -42.89 -16.93
C THR A 10 -39.49 -41.44 -17.13
N VAL A 11 -40.19 -40.48 -16.53
CA VAL A 11 -39.82 -39.03 -16.62
C VAL A 11 -38.95 -38.56 -15.44
N PHE A 12 -38.65 -39.42 -14.47
CA PHE A 12 -37.98 -39.01 -13.23
C PHE A 12 -36.47 -39.32 -13.15
N VAL A 13 -35.81 -39.72 -14.23
CA VAL A 13 -34.41 -40.18 -14.18
C VAL A 13 -33.50 -39.45 -15.19
N THR A 14 -33.69 -38.16 -15.48
CA THR A 14 -32.66 -37.38 -16.19
C THR A 14 -32.51 -35.97 -15.67
N PHE A 15 -32.55 -35.75 -14.35
CA PHE A 15 -31.87 -34.64 -13.75
C PHE A 15 -30.50 -35.13 -13.26
N SER A 16 -29.65 -35.45 -14.25
CA SER A 16 -28.23 -35.65 -14.02
C SER A 16 -27.64 -34.32 -13.60
N SER A 17 -27.14 -34.27 -12.37
CA SER A 17 -26.39 -33.20 -11.72
C SER A 17 -25.34 -32.64 -12.68
N TYR A 18 -25.63 -31.50 -13.27
CA TYR A 18 -24.58 -30.63 -13.76
C TYR A 18 -24.04 -29.89 -12.53
N GLU A 19 -23.16 -30.55 -11.77
CA GLU A 19 -22.21 -29.84 -10.91
C GLU A 19 -21.23 -29.14 -11.85
N GLY A 20 -21.62 -27.98 -12.35
CA GLY A 20 -20.67 -27.03 -12.91
C GLY A 20 -19.73 -26.66 -11.78
N GLN A 21 -18.50 -27.19 -11.77
CA GLN A 21 -17.39 -26.63 -11.05
C GLN A 21 -17.20 -25.20 -11.60
N PHE A 22 -17.84 -24.24 -10.95
CA PHE A 22 -17.38 -22.86 -11.03
C PHE A 22 -16.07 -22.81 -10.26
N ASP A 23 -14.95 -22.90 -10.98
CA ASP A 23 -13.68 -22.44 -10.45
C ASP A 23 -13.88 -20.96 -10.11
N VAL A 24 -14.22 -20.70 -8.87
CA VAL A 24 -14.15 -19.36 -8.29
C VAL A 24 -12.66 -19.05 -8.25
N TYR A 25 -12.16 -18.46 -9.33
CA TYR A 25 -10.90 -17.76 -9.24
C TYR A 25 -11.12 -16.67 -8.17
N GLU A 26 -10.65 -16.91 -6.96
CA GLU A 26 -10.46 -15.83 -6.01
C GLU A 26 -9.45 -14.87 -6.65
N THR A 27 -9.98 -13.95 -7.45
CA THR A 27 -9.21 -12.78 -7.84
C THR A 27 -9.00 -12.01 -6.55
N ASN A 28 -7.78 -12.00 -6.03
CA ASN A 28 -7.35 -11.19 -4.90
C ASN A 28 -7.36 -9.70 -5.29
N PHE A 29 -8.49 -9.24 -5.85
CA PHE A 29 -8.69 -7.82 -6.12
C PHE A 29 -9.16 -7.17 -4.83
N HIS A 30 -8.32 -6.33 -4.27
CA HIS A 30 -8.77 -5.42 -3.24
C HIS A 30 -9.80 -4.47 -3.86
N PRO A 31 -11.02 -4.39 -3.33
CA PRO A 31 -12.05 -3.49 -3.87
C PRO A 31 -11.69 -2.02 -3.70
N VAL A 32 -10.58 -1.71 -3.02
CA VAL A 32 -10.14 -0.34 -2.70
C VAL A 32 -8.63 -0.26 -2.80
N HIS A 33 -8.11 0.58 -3.71
CA HIS A 33 -6.69 0.88 -3.82
C HIS A 33 -6.33 1.97 -2.81
N VAL A 34 -5.75 1.55 -1.69
CA VAL A 34 -5.41 2.46 -0.59
C VAL A 34 -4.04 2.14 -0.01
N SER A 35 -3.29 3.19 0.31
CA SER A 35 -2.11 3.10 1.16
C SER A 35 -2.28 3.97 2.41
N PHE A 36 -1.51 3.68 3.44
CA PHE A 36 -1.48 4.45 4.65
C PHE A 36 -0.05 4.87 4.99
N THR A 37 0.13 6.12 5.38
CA THR A 37 1.41 6.68 5.83
C THR A 37 1.23 7.32 7.19
N ASN A 38 2.11 7.01 8.15
CA ASN A 38 2.22 7.74 9.40
C ASN A 38 3.58 8.46 9.46
N ILE A 39 3.56 9.74 9.77
CA ILE A 39 4.75 10.55 10.02
C ILE A 39 4.65 11.08 11.45
N GLU A 40 5.61 10.74 12.28
CA GLU A 40 5.64 11.16 13.68
C GLU A 40 7.00 11.73 14.04
N PHE A 41 7.02 12.92 14.60
CA PHE A 41 8.23 13.52 15.14
C PHE A 41 8.45 13.07 16.59
N ILE A 42 9.57 12.42 16.82
CA ILE A 42 9.98 11.97 18.16
C ILE A 42 10.98 13.01 18.70
N GLU A 43 10.51 13.83 19.61
CA GLU A 43 11.27 14.97 20.12
C GLU A 43 12.57 14.56 20.81
N GLU A 44 12.54 13.54 21.64
CA GLU A 44 13.70 13.05 22.39
C GLU A 44 14.81 12.54 21.48
N LYS A 45 14.44 12.00 20.32
CA LYS A 45 15.36 11.45 19.33
C LYS A 45 15.74 12.45 18.25
N LYS A 46 15.05 13.59 18.16
CA LYS A 46 15.17 14.59 17.09
C LYS A 46 15.09 13.93 15.70
N GLU A 47 14.01 13.14 15.49
CA GLU A 47 13.80 12.42 14.25
C GLU A 47 12.32 12.30 13.92
N PHE A 48 12.00 12.28 12.63
CA PHE A 48 10.74 11.76 12.14
C PHE A 48 10.84 10.26 11.98
N GLN A 49 9.86 9.52 12.50
CA GLN A 49 9.59 8.15 12.17
C GLN A 49 8.50 8.13 11.10
N ILE A 50 8.76 7.39 10.03
CA ILE A 50 7.88 7.33 8.87
C ILE A 50 7.55 5.87 8.60
N LEU A 51 6.26 5.57 8.60
CA LEU A 51 5.72 4.25 8.34
C LEU A 51 4.85 4.29 7.11
N PHE A 52 5.08 3.39 6.16
CA PHE A 52 4.17 3.14 5.04
C PHE A 52 3.55 1.77 5.20
N LYS A 53 2.23 1.67 4.99
CA LYS A 53 1.48 0.43 4.86
C LYS A 53 0.87 0.37 3.48
N ILE A 54 1.24 -0.65 2.69
CA ILE A 54 0.80 -0.86 1.30
C ILE A 54 0.40 -2.32 1.16
N PHE A 55 -0.62 -2.65 0.38
CA PHE A 55 -0.95 -4.04 0.09
C PHE A 55 0.22 -4.73 -0.59
N ALA A 56 0.53 -5.95 -0.17
CA ALA A 56 1.77 -6.62 -0.54
C ALA A 56 1.78 -7.07 -2.00
N ASP A 57 0.66 -7.56 -2.50
CA ASP A 57 0.47 -7.96 -3.89
C ASP A 57 0.59 -6.77 -4.85
N ASP A 58 -0.03 -5.64 -4.51
CA ASP A 58 0.10 -4.39 -5.27
C ASP A 58 1.54 -3.88 -5.28
N PHE A 59 2.20 -3.96 -4.12
CA PHE A 59 3.59 -3.51 -3.99
C PHE A 59 4.55 -4.40 -4.78
N ASP A 60 4.37 -5.72 -4.75
CA ASP A 60 5.12 -6.65 -5.58
C ASP A 60 4.87 -6.40 -7.07
N LEU A 61 3.60 -6.14 -7.46
CA LEU A 61 3.23 -5.86 -8.83
C LEU A 61 3.92 -4.59 -9.37
N ILE A 62 3.92 -3.49 -8.61
CA ILE A 62 4.55 -2.24 -9.05
C ILE A 62 6.07 -2.36 -9.12
N LEU A 63 6.71 -3.04 -8.15
CA LEU A 63 8.15 -3.25 -8.18
C LEU A 63 8.56 -4.14 -9.34
N LYS A 64 7.77 -5.18 -9.65
CA LYS A 64 8.00 -6.02 -10.83
C LYS A 64 7.83 -5.22 -12.12
N LYS A 65 6.78 -4.41 -12.23
CA LYS A 65 6.53 -3.58 -13.41
C LYS A 65 7.61 -2.53 -13.68
N LYS A 66 8.10 -1.86 -12.62
CA LYS A 66 9.06 -0.75 -12.76
C LYS A 66 10.52 -1.17 -12.78
N TYR A 67 10.88 -2.20 -12.03
CA TYR A 67 12.29 -2.54 -11.77
C TYR A 67 12.62 -4.01 -12.07
N ASP A 68 11.65 -4.81 -12.53
CA ASP A 68 11.77 -6.26 -12.74
C ASP A 68 12.18 -7.02 -11.47
N VAL A 69 11.74 -6.54 -10.30
CA VAL A 69 12.02 -7.13 -8.99
C VAL A 69 10.75 -7.62 -8.34
N TYR A 70 10.75 -8.87 -7.89
CA TYR A 70 9.68 -9.49 -7.11
C TYR A 70 10.18 -9.79 -5.71
N LEU A 71 9.54 -9.23 -4.68
CA LEU A 71 9.99 -9.39 -3.29
C LEU A 71 9.60 -10.75 -2.71
N ASN A 72 8.51 -11.35 -3.21
CA ASN A 72 7.98 -12.65 -2.75
C ASN A 72 7.79 -12.71 -1.23
N LEU A 73 7.14 -11.70 -0.70
CA LEU A 73 7.06 -11.44 0.74
C LEU A 73 6.32 -12.53 1.51
N GLU A 74 5.31 -13.16 0.89
CA GLU A 74 4.54 -14.25 1.47
C GLU A 74 5.41 -15.47 1.80
N ASN A 75 6.44 -15.72 0.98
CA ASN A 75 7.37 -16.84 1.16
C ASN A 75 8.62 -16.48 1.99
N GLY A 76 8.69 -15.26 2.52
CA GLY A 76 9.77 -14.79 3.40
C GLY A 76 11.15 -14.65 2.77
N LYS A 77 11.28 -14.85 1.44
CA LYS A 77 12.56 -14.75 0.73
C LYS A 77 12.64 -13.41 0.01
N LYS A 78 13.38 -12.48 0.60
CA LYS A 78 13.64 -11.17 -0.01
C LYS A 78 14.90 -11.23 -0.88
N PRO A 79 14.89 -10.64 -2.10
CA PRO A 79 16.10 -10.55 -2.92
C PRO A 79 17.20 -9.73 -2.21
N ASN A 80 18.47 -10.05 -2.45
CA ASN A 80 19.58 -9.26 -1.92
C ASN A 80 19.49 -7.80 -2.43
N GLY A 81 19.64 -6.84 -1.52
CA GLY A 81 19.61 -5.42 -1.83
C GLY A 81 18.22 -4.85 -2.13
N TYR A 82 17.15 -5.58 -1.76
CA TYR A 82 15.77 -5.14 -1.92
C TYR A 82 15.53 -3.76 -1.29
N GLU A 83 16.22 -3.43 -0.21
CA GLU A 83 16.07 -2.16 0.50
C GLU A 83 16.35 -0.95 -0.41
N LYS A 84 17.30 -1.09 -1.33
CA LYS A 84 17.64 -0.02 -2.30
C LYS A 84 16.51 0.20 -3.30
N ILE A 85 15.91 -0.87 -3.80
CA ILE A 85 14.81 -0.80 -4.77
C ILE A 85 13.55 -0.25 -4.11
N VAL A 86 13.20 -0.77 -2.94
CA VAL A 86 12.07 -0.29 -2.14
C VAL A 86 12.23 1.20 -1.82
N THR A 87 13.40 1.60 -1.32
CA THR A 87 13.68 3.00 -1.00
C THR A 87 13.65 3.89 -2.23
N LYS A 88 14.15 3.42 -3.38
CA LYS A 88 14.09 4.14 -4.64
C LYS A 88 12.63 4.44 -5.01
N TYR A 89 11.75 3.42 -4.96
CA TYR A 89 10.33 3.60 -5.25
C TYR A 89 9.68 4.62 -4.31
N ILE A 90 9.93 4.49 -3.00
CA ILE A 90 9.39 5.45 -2.01
C ILE A 90 9.84 6.87 -2.32
N LEU A 91 11.12 7.10 -2.64
CA LEU A 91 11.65 8.44 -2.92
C LEU A 91 11.18 9.04 -4.24
N GLU A 92 10.78 8.22 -5.20
CA GLU A 92 10.16 8.69 -6.45
C GLU A 92 8.73 9.20 -6.23
N HIS A 93 8.02 8.67 -5.24
CA HIS A 93 6.58 8.91 -5.03
C HIS A 93 6.23 9.61 -3.72
N PHE A 94 7.19 9.74 -2.82
CA PHE A 94 6.99 10.37 -1.52
C PHE A 94 8.09 11.40 -1.22
N LYS A 95 7.67 12.58 -0.74
CA LYS A 95 8.59 13.67 -0.45
C LYS A 95 8.09 14.51 0.70
N ILE A 96 9.00 14.91 1.58
CA ILE A 96 8.79 15.93 2.60
C ILE A 96 9.72 17.09 2.30
N VAL A 97 9.20 18.32 2.31
CA VAL A 97 9.97 19.55 2.20
C VAL A 97 9.79 20.30 3.52
N ILE A 98 10.89 20.66 4.17
CA ILE A 98 10.90 21.40 5.41
C ILE A 98 11.68 22.71 5.15
N ASP A 99 11.04 23.87 5.36
CA ASP A 99 11.65 25.19 5.11
C ASP A 99 12.30 25.30 3.73
N ASN A 100 11.57 24.87 2.67
CA ASN A 100 12.04 24.83 1.29
C ASN A 100 13.24 23.89 1.03
N LYS A 101 13.61 23.04 1.99
CA LYS A 101 14.66 22.03 1.81
C LYS A 101 14.03 20.64 1.66
N ASN A 102 14.28 20.01 0.54
CA ASN A 102 13.82 18.63 0.29
C ASN A 102 14.50 17.66 1.26
N LEU A 103 13.72 16.70 1.76
CA LEU A 103 14.25 15.46 2.29
C LEU A 103 14.98 14.73 1.16
N THR A 104 16.29 14.75 1.20
CA THR A 104 17.10 14.05 0.21
C THR A 104 17.19 12.56 0.57
N ALA A 105 17.31 11.73 -0.46
CA ALA A 105 17.55 10.28 -0.33
C ALA A 105 18.68 9.94 0.66
N SER A 106 19.71 10.76 0.76
CA SER A 106 20.86 10.57 1.65
C SER A 106 20.53 10.70 3.14
N LYS A 107 19.38 11.25 3.48
CA LYS A 107 18.96 11.50 4.88
C LYS A 107 17.83 10.59 5.35
N LEU A 108 17.09 9.97 4.40
CA LEU A 108 16.06 8.99 4.72
C LEU A 108 16.72 7.62 4.93
N ARG A 109 16.68 7.11 6.14
CA ARG A 109 17.27 5.82 6.49
C ARG A 109 16.20 4.75 6.59
N PHE A 110 16.29 3.73 5.74
CA PHE A 110 15.50 2.52 5.83
C PHE A 110 15.86 1.76 7.12
N LEU A 111 14.87 1.31 7.87
CA LEU A 111 15.04 0.51 9.08
C LEU A 111 14.65 -0.94 8.87
N ASN A 112 13.42 -1.15 8.39
CA ASN A 112 12.82 -2.47 8.33
C ASN A 112 11.71 -2.54 7.29
N LEU A 113 11.46 -3.75 6.79
CA LEU A 113 10.27 -4.15 6.05
C LEU A 113 9.67 -5.37 6.73
N GLU A 114 8.41 -5.27 7.13
CA GLU A 114 7.62 -6.36 7.67
C GLU A 114 6.51 -6.72 6.70
N PHE A 115 6.21 -8.01 6.59
CA PHE A 115 5.00 -8.51 5.93
C PHE A 115 4.03 -8.97 7.00
N LYS A 116 2.89 -8.32 7.07
CA LYS A 116 1.87 -8.59 8.08
C LYS A 116 0.48 -8.19 7.54
N GLU A 117 -0.53 -9.01 7.79
CA GLU A 117 -1.92 -8.71 7.42
C GLU A 117 -2.09 -8.42 5.92
N LYS A 118 -1.41 -9.20 5.06
CA LYS A 118 -1.40 -9.02 3.60
C LYS A 118 -0.86 -7.64 3.15
N ALA A 119 -0.12 -6.96 4.00
CA ALA A 119 0.49 -5.67 3.69
C ALA A 119 2.00 -5.68 3.99
N VAL A 120 2.73 -4.84 3.26
CA VAL A 120 4.09 -4.45 3.63
C VAL A 120 4.04 -3.24 4.53
N TRP A 121 4.87 -3.29 5.58
CA TRP A 121 5.08 -2.21 6.52
C TRP A 121 6.52 -1.78 6.39
N LEU A 122 6.75 -0.57 5.85
CA LEU A 122 8.07 -0.02 5.59
C LEU A 122 8.38 1.03 6.63
N HIS A 123 9.44 0.83 7.39
CA HIS A 123 9.87 1.73 8.46
C HIS A 123 11.09 2.52 8.03
N TYR A 124 10.99 3.86 8.15
CA TYR A 124 12.07 4.79 7.87
C TYR A 124 12.24 5.77 9.02
N ILE A 125 13.45 6.34 9.11
CA ILE A 125 13.70 7.51 9.96
C ILE A 125 14.38 8.61 9.18
N TYR A 126 14.11 9.84 9.59
CA TYR A 126 14.78 11.03 9.12
C TYR A 126 15.20 11.91 10.30
N LYS A 127 16.52 12.12 10.46
CA LYS A 127 17.04 12.97 11.52
C LYS A 127 16.77 14.44 11.22
N PHE A 128 16.08 15.11 12.13
CA PHE A 128 15.71 16.50 12.04
C PHE A 128 15.99 17.22 13.37
N LYS A 129 17.08 17.98 13.40
CA LYS A 129 17.52 18.69 14.63
C LYS A 129 16.95 20.10 14.76
N GLY A 130 16.28 20.60 13.72
CA GLY A 130 15.66 21.91 13.72
C GLY A 130 14.26 21.93 14.33
N GLN A 131 13.64 23.09 14.26
CA GLN A 131 12.21 23.31 14.39
C GLN A 131 11.73 23.94 13.10
N SER A 132 10.51 23.68 12.70
CA SER A 132 9.87 24.29 11.54
C SER A 132 8.37 24.41 11.79
N ASP A 133 7.78 25.46 11.29
CA ASP A 133 6.34 25.65 11.24
C ASP A 133 5.76 25.46 9.81
N HIS A 134 6.64 25.10 8.85
CA HIS A 134 6.26 24.97 7.45
C HIS A 134 6.72 23.65 6.84
N PHE A 135 5.75 22.84 6.39
CA PHE A 135 6.00 21.55 5.77
C PHE A 135 5.22 21.44 4.46
N GLU A 136 5.84 20.87 3.42
CA GLU A 136 5.15 20.40 2.23
C GLU A 136 5.27 18.89 2.17
N LEU A 137 4.14 18.22 1.98
CA LEU A 137 4.06 16.76 1.86
C LEU A 137 3.60 16.40 0.45
N TRP A 138 4.31 15.45 -0.16
CA TRP A 138 3.95 14.91 -1.46
C TRP A 138 3.77 13.40 -1.31
N ASN A 139 2.67 12.86 -1.86
CA ASN A 139 2.41 11.44 -1.85
C ASN A 139 1.64 11.04 -3.11
N SER A 140 2.34 10.34 -4.00
CA SER A 140 1.79 9.73 -5.21
C SER A 140 2.06 8.23 -5.26
N LEU A 141 2.21 7.58 -4.09
CA LEU A 141 2.42 6.14 -4.02
C LEU A 141 1.31 5.40 -4.75
N MET A 142 1.67 4.40 -5.56
CA MET A 142 0.75 3.52 -6.29
C MET A 142 -0.14 4.21 -7.34
N THR A 143 -0.06 5.54 -7.54
CA THR A 143 -0.85 6.25 -8.56
C THR A 143 -0.40 5.90 -10.00
N ASP A 144 0.79 5.36 -10.17
CA ASP A 144 1.31 4.82 -11.43
C ASP A 144 0.82 3.38 -11.72
N LEU A 145 0.13 2.76 -10.77
CA LEU A 145 -0.52 1.46 -10.94
C LEU A 145 -2.05 1.63 -11.06
N TYR A 146 -2.67 2.48 -10.23
CA TYR A 146 -4.10 2.66 -10.13
C TYR A 146 -4.52 4.13 -10.20
N LEU A 147 -5.47 4.46 -11.10
CA LEU A 147 -5.97 5.83 -11.25
C LEU A 147 -6.86 6.27 -10.08
N ASP A 148 -7.51 5.33 -9.41
CA ASP A 148 -8.38 5.54 -8.25
C ASP A 148 -7.66 5.40 -6.91
N GLN A 149 -6.31 5.34 -6.93
CA GLN A 149 -5.49 5.25 -5.73
C GLN A 149 -5.81 6.36 -4.74
N THR A 150 -5.98 5.98 -3.49
CA THR A 150 -6.08 6.88 -2.35
C THR A 150 -4.92 6.66 -1.38
N ASN A 151 -4.17 7.70 -1.04
CA ASN A 151 -3.11 7.63 -0.06
C ASN A 151 -3.51 8.44 1.18
N LEU A 152 -3.75 7.74 2.29
CA LEU A 152 -4.07 8.36 3.56
C LEU A 152 -2.78 8.62 4.34
N LEU A 153 -2.66 9.81 4.93
CA LEU A 153 -1.49 10.18 5.72
C LEU A 153 -1.92 10.85 7.02
N ILE A 154 -1.29 10.43 8.13
CA ILE A 154 -1.35 11.13 9.40
C ILE A 154 0.02 11.77 9.64
N PHE A 155 0.01 13.08 9.89
CA PHE A 155 1.19 13.85 10.23
C PHE A 155 1.09 14.32 11.69
N ASN A 156 2.09 13.95 12.50
CA ASN A 156 2.21 14.32 13.90
C ASN A 156 3.53 15.08 14.12
N TYR A 157 3.40 16.29 14.62
CA TYR A 157 4.56 17.14 14.93
C TYR A 157 4.28 17.94 16.20
N TYR A 158 4.93 17.58 17.30
CA TYR A 158 4.59 18.06 18.65
C TYR A 158 3.09 17.84 18.95
N SER A 159 2.38 18.91 19.31
CA SER A 159 0.92 18.88 19.56
C SER A 159 0.07 18.97 18.29
N PHE A 160 0.68 19.25 17.14
CA PHE A 160 -0.03 19.35 15.87
C PHE A 160 -0.26 17.97 15.26
N GLN A 161 -1.51 17.67 14.91
CA GLN A 161 -1.89 16.48 14.20
C GLN A 161 -2.79 16.81 13.02
N LYS A 162 -2.54 16.22 11.88
CA LYS A 162 -3.39 16.37 10.69
C LYS A 162 -3.50 15.06 9.91
N ALA A 163 -4.75 14.68 9.58
CA ALA A 163 -5.03 13.63 8.62
C ALA A 163 -5.18 14.25 7.22
N ILE A 164 -4.57 13.63 6.21
CA ILE A 164 -4.51 14.12 4.84
C ILE A 164 -4.88 12.98 3.91
N ARG A 165 -5.68 13.30 2.88
CA ARG A 165 -5.97 12.40 1.78
C ARG A 165 -5.31 12.92 0.51
N PHE A 166 -4.47 12.08 -0.12
CA PHE A 166 -3.93 12.30 -1.44
C PHE A 166 -4.61 11.38 -2.45
N THR A 167 -4.74 11.86 -3.66
CA THR A 167 -5.30 11.14 -4.82
C THR A 167 -4.44 11.44 -6.04
N ASN A 168 -4.76 10.83 -7.18
CA ASN A 168 -4.06 11.14 -8.44
C ASN A 168 -4.10 12.64 -8.79
N ASP A 169 -5.22 13.31 -8.50
CA ASP A 169 -5.42 14.75 -8.78
C ASP A 169 -4.87 15.66 -7.68
N LYS A 170 -4.61 15.12 -6.49
CA LYS A 170 -4.11 15.87 -5.32
C LYS A 170 -2.95 15.13 -4.69
N THR A 171 -1.74 15.34 -5.17
CA THR A 171 -0.52 14.68 -4.66
C THR A 171 0.29 15.53 -3.70
N LYS A 172 -0.13 16.78 -3.42
CA LYS A 172 0.58 17.73 -2.56
C LYS A 172 -0.33 18.32 -1.47
N GLU A 173 0.23 18.54 -0.28
CA GLU A 173 -0.38 19.29 0.81
C GLU A 173 0.68 20.18 1.46
N VAL A 174 0.28 21.41 1.85
CA VAL A 174 1.11 22.37 2.59
C VAL A 174 0.56 22.53 4.00
N LEU A 175 1.45 22.42 5.00
CA LEU A 175 1.11 22.51 6.39
C LEU A 175 1.80 23.72 7.00
N SER A 176 1.03 24.51 7.74
CA SER A 176 1.52 25.56 8.64
C SER A 176 1.20 25.11 10.06
N VAL A 177 2.24 24.85 10.85
CA VAL A 177 2.14 24.37 12.23
C VAL A 177 2.37 25.58 13.11
N LYS A 178 1.32 25.99 13.82
CA LYS A 178 1.39 27.09 14.79
C LYS A 178 1.09 26.56 16.18
#